data_e953962d357c9bc1dc34f0ec54a0b5dc
#
_entry.id   e953962d357c9bc1dc34f0ec54a0b5dc
#
_cell.length_a   1.000
_cell.length_b   1.000
_cell.length_c   1.000
_cell.angle_alpha   90.00
_cell.angle_beta   90.00
_cell.angle_gamma   90.00
#
_symmetry.space_group_name_H-M   'P 1'
#
loop_
_entity.id
_entity.type
_entity.pdbx_description
1 polymer ?
#
loop_
_entity_poly.entity_id
_entity_poly.type
_entity_poly.pdbx_seq_one_letter_code
_entity_poly.pdbx_strand_id
1 'polypeptide(L)'
;MSFTHTPLKRTRLNRSELFIPGSKPDLFPKAVNSKADVICIDLEDAVAPQDKDQAKKNLIQALNELDFGKKTVSMRINGLDTNFCYRDVVDVMENGGERLDLMMIPKVGVSADVYAIDMLVTQIESRTKRDKKIGFELIVETAMGMANLDSICSGSGRIESLHFGYADYAASVRMRTTNVGGPNPDYAILTHESPEGRLTHWNDLWHNPISQMAILGRKHGLRVIDGPFGDFSDPDGYNA
;
A
#
# COMPACT_ATOMS: atom_id res chain seq x y z
N MET A 1 -1.12 -23.26 -21.01
CA MET A 1 -1.60 -22.10 -20.20
C MET A 1 -2.84 -21.56 -20.88
N SER A 2 -3.86 -21.19 -20.12
CA SER A 2 -5.06 -20.54 -20.69
C SER A 2 -4.69 -19.09 -21.08
N PHE A 3 -5.09 -18.65 -22.27
CA PHE A 3 -4.93 -17.25 -22.70
C PHE A 3 -5.87 -16.29 -21.97
N THR A 4 -6.82 -16.83 -21.20
CA THR A 4 -7.81 -16.07 -20.42
C THR A 4 -7.40 -15.83 -18.96
N HIS A 5 -6.23 -16.32 -18.55
CA HIS A 5 -5.78 -16.22 -17.18
C HIS A 5 -4.31 -15.80 -17.10
N THR A 6 -4.04 -14.70 -16.44
CA THR A 6 -2.69 -14.25 -16.12
C THR A 6 -2.29 -14.75 -14.74
N PRO A 7 -1.26 -15.59 -14.60
CA PRO A 7 -0.81 -16.05 -13.30
C PRO A 7 -0.22 -14.90 -12.48
N LEU A 8 -0.27 -15.01 -11.15
CA LEU A 8 0.40 -14.04 -10.26
C LEU A 8 1.90 -14.04 -10.53
N LYS A 9 2.50 -12.86 -10.64
CA LYS A 9 3.95 -12.68 -10.81
C LYS A 9 4.72 -13.28 -9.63
N ARG A 10 4.18 -13.12 -8.42
CA ARG A 10 4.73 -13.71 -7.20
C ARG A 10 3.62 -14.05 -6.21
N THR A 11 3.73 -15.21 -5.61
CA THR A 11 2.81 -15.65 -4.55
C THR A 11 3.43 -15.35 -3.19
N ARG A 12 2.72 -14.61 -2.35
CA ARG A 12 3.02 -14.38 -0.93
C ARG A 12 1.75 -14.57 -0.12
N LEU A 13 1.89 -14.98 1.14
CA LEU A 13 0.80 -14.86 2.10
C LEU A 13 0.60 -13.36 2.39
N ASN A 14 -0.60 -12.88 2.17
CA ASN A 14 -0.98 -11.48 2.38
C ASN A 14 -2.48 -11.39 2.68
N ARG A 15 -2.93 -12.16 3.71
CA ARG A 15 -4.32 -12.11 4.20
C ARG A 15 -4.55 -10.86 5.02
N SER A 16 -3.50 -10.41 5.71
CA SER A 16 -3.49 -9.16 6.45
C SER A 16 -2.10 -8.53 6.41
N GLU A 17 -2.08 -7.21 6.35
CA GLU A 17 -0.89 -6.37 6.42
C GLU A 17 -1.03 -5.39 7.57
N LEU A 18 -0.06 -5.41 8.49
CA LEU A 18 -0.05 -4.57 9.67
C LEU A 18 0.93 -3.41 9.48
N PHE A 19 0.38 -2.19 9.45
CA PHE A 19 1.18 -0.97 9.40
C PHE A 19 1.64 -0.55 10.80
N ILE A 20 2.90 -0.15 10.91
CA ILE A 20 3.49 0.31 12.16
C ILE A 20 4.31 1.56 11.88
N PRO A 21 4.06 2.69 12.60
CA PRO A 21 4.91 3.87 12.46
C PRO A 21 6.37 3.57 12.80
N GLY A 22 7.29 3.91 11.90
CA GLY A 22 8.73 3.77 12.14
C GLY A 22 9.24 4.58 13.34
N SER A 23 8.49 5.61 13.74
CA SER A 23 8.75 6.41 14.94
C SER A 23 8.39 5.71 16.26
N LYS A 24 7.79 4.49 16.23
CA LYS A 24 7.33 3.74 17.39
C LYS A 24 8.01 2.36 17.49
N PRO A 25 9.34 2.29 17.72
CA PRO A 25 10.08 1.02 17.72
C PRO A 25 9.62 0.02 18.79
N ASP A 26 9.01 0.49 19.88
CA ASP A 26 8.40 -0.34 20.93
C ASP A 26 7.23 -1.21 20.43
N LEU A 27 6.63 -0.85 19.29
CA LEU A 27 5.58 -1.65 18.65
C LEU A 27 6.12 -2.78 17.78
N PHE A 28 7.36 -2.72 17.32
CA PHE A 28 7.92 -3.71 16.39
C PHE A 28 7.89 -5.15 16.93
N PRO A 29 8.32 -5.44 18.18
CA PRO A 29 8.20 -6.79 18.72
C PRO A 29 6.76 -7.29 18.84
N LYS A 30 5.80 -6.39 19.13
CA LYS A 30 4.37 -6.73 19.18
C LYS A 30 3.85 -7.14 17.81
N ALA A 31 4.25 -6.41 16.77
CA ALA A 31 3.86 -6.72 15.40
C ALA A 31 4.48 -8.04 14.90
N VAL A 32 5.74 -8.29 15.21
CA VAL A 32 6.40 -9.57 14.92
C VAL A 32 5.61 -10.73 15.53
N ASN A 33 5.11 -10.59 16.75
CA ASN A 33 4.31 -11.60 17.45
C ASN A 33 2.82 -11.62 17.04
N SER A 34 2.36 -10.71 16.17
CA SER A 34 0.99 -10.67 15.69
C SER A 34 0.69 -11.84 14.74
N LYS A 35 -0.60 -11.98 14.36
CA LYS A 35 -1.03 -12.96 13.35
C LYS A 35 -0.93 -12.43 11.91
N ALA A 36 -0.50 -11.18 11.70
CA ALA A 36 -0.37 -10.60 10.37
C ALA A 36 0.66 -11.36 9.52
N ASP A 37 0.37 -11.53 8.24
CA ASP A 37 1.29 -12.16 7.29
C ASP A 37 2.39 -11.18 6.86
N VAL A 38 2.05 -9.90 6.74
CA VAL A 38 2.95 -8.82 6.33
C VAL A 38 3.05 -7.77 7.42
N ILE A 39 4.28 -7.33 7.70
CA ILE A 39 4.56 -6.19 8.57
C ILE A 39 5.10 -5.06 7.69
N CYS A 40 4.36 -3.97 7.61
CA CYS A 40 4.78 -2.77 6.91
C CYS A 40 5.22 -1.70 7.91
N ILE A 41 6.52 -1.36 7.89
CA ILE A 41 7.04 -0.27 8.72
C ILE A 41 6.95 1.02 7.92
N ASP A 42 6.15 1.94 8.44
CA ASP A 42 5.79 3.17 7.77
C ASP A 42 6.77 4.30 8.05
N LEU A 43 7.31 4.92 7.00
CA LEU A 43 8.13 6.13 7.08
C LEU A 43 7.37 7.38 6.59
N GLU A 44 6.14 7.21 6.10
CA GLU A 44 5.34 8.26 5.48
C GLU A 44 4.33 8.89 6.47
N ASP A 45 3.05 8.79 6.19
CA ASP A 45 2.00 9.59 6.84
C ASP A 45 1.86 9.35 8.35
N ALA A 46 2.18 8.15 8.83
CA ALA A 46 2.16 7.86 10.27
C ALA A 46 3.37 8.41 11.04
N VAL A 47 4.29 9.12 10.36
CA VAL A 47 5.51 9.69 10.95
C VAL A 47 5.55 11.20 10.72
N ALA A 48 5.62 11.97 11.80
CA ALA A 48 5.73 13.41 11.70
C ALA A 48 7.07 13.85 11.03
N PRO A 49 7.10 14.98 10.30
CA PRO A 49 8.28 15.40 9.54
C PRO A 49 9.58 15.44 10.35
N GLN A 50 9.52 15.90 11.60
CA GLN A 50 10.69 15.96 12.49
C GLN A 50 11.21 14.59 12.94
N ASP A 51 10.39 13.53 12.85
CA ASP A 51 10.72 12.19 13.30
C ASP A 51 11.18 11.27 12.17
N LYS A 52 11.14 11.72 10.90
CA LYS A 52 11.43 10.92 9.71
C LYS A 52 12.81 10.25 9.74
N ASP A 53 13.84 11.02 10.11
CA ASP A 53 15.21 10.49 10.18
C ASP A 53 15.37 9.46 11.30
N GLN A 54 14.70 9.67 12.45
CA GLN A 54 14.74 8.70 13.53
C GLN A 54 13.94 7.43 13.17
N ALA A 55 12.79 7.57 12.54
CA ALA A 55 11.98 6.44 12.08
C ALA A 55 12.76 5.53 11.12
N LYS A 56 13.50 6.11 10.20
CA LYS A 56 14.39 5.39 9.29
C LYS A 56 15.50 4.62 10.02
N LYS A 57 16.15 5.26 11.01
CA LYS A 57 17.17 4.59 11.84
C LYS A 57 16.58 3.41 12.62
N ASN A 58 15.39 3.59 13.21
CA ASN A 58 14.67 2.53 13.92
C ASN A 58 14.35 1.35 12.99
N LEU A 59 13.90 1.62 11.75
CA LEU A 59 13.65 0.58 10.75
C LEU A 59 14.94 -0.19 10.42
N ILE A 60 16.05 0.52 10.12
CA ILE A 60 17.34 -0.10 9.83
C ILE A 60 17.80 -1.00 10.99
N GLN A 61 17.69 -0.51 12.21
CA GLN A 61 18.00 -1.31 13.40
C GLN A 61 17.13 -2.55 13.50
N ALA A 62 15.82 -2.40 13.32
CA ALA A 62 14.88 -3.51 13.37
C ALA A 62 15.18 -4.58 12.31
N LEU A 63 15.51 -4.19 11.09
CA LEU A 63 15.86 -5.12 10.01
C LEU A 63 17.12 -5.93 10.31
N ASN A 64 18.06 -5.38 11.09
CA ASN A 64 19.32 -6.06 11.46
C ASN A 64 19.21 -6.88 12.75
N GLU A 65 18.33 -6.51 13.69
CA GLU A 65 18.32 -7.08 15.04
C GLU A 65 17.10 -7.96 15.34
N LEU A 66 15.94 -7.73 14.67
CA LEU A 66 14.72 -8.48 14.96
C LEU A 66 14.57 -9.71 14.06
N ASP A 67 14.16 -10.81 14.68
CA ASP A 67 13.74 -12.00 13.95
C ASP A 67 12.25 -11.88 13.55
N PHE A 68 11.99 -11.53 12.31
CA PHE A 68 10.64 -11.49 11.75
C PHE A 68 10.09 -12.88 11.37
N GLY A 69 10.84 -13.95 11.58
CA GLY A 69 10.44 -15.31 11.25
C GLY A 69 10.07 -15.45 9.75
N LYS A 70 8.88 -16.03 9.50
CA LYS A 70 8.35 -16.26 8.14
C LYS A 70 7.51 -15.10 7.58
N LYS A 71 7.35 -14.02 8.33
CA LYS A 71 6.55 -12.88 7.88
C LYS A 71 7.23 -12.16 6.71
N THR A 72 6.44 -11.61 5.81
CA THR A 72 6.93 -10.66 4.82
C THR A 72 7.16 -9.31 5.51
N VAL A 73 8.30 -8.68 5.25
CA VAL A 73 8.62 -7.34 5.78
C VAL A 73 8.62 -6.35 4.64
N SER A 74 7.76 -5.35 4.76
CA SER A 74 7.59 -4.22 3.85
C SER A 74 8.00 -2.93 4.54
N MET A 75 8.41 -1.94 3.78
CA MET A 75 8.52 -0.56 4.24
C MET A 75 7.73 0.37 3.32
N ARG A 76 6.97 1.31 3.89
CA ARG A 76 6.39 2.40 3.11
C ARG A 76 7.34 3.60 3.12
N ILE A 77 7.87 3.95 1.95
CA ILE A 77 8.73 5.11 1.76
C ILE A 77 7.90 6.39 1.70
N ASN A 78 8.52 7.54 1.88
CA ASN A 78 7.89 8.83 1.61
C ASN A 78 7.64 9.01 0.11
N GLY A 79 6.65 9.81 -0.25
CA GLY A 79 6.30 10.11 -1.65
C GLY A 79 7.46 10.73 -2.43
N LEU A 80 7.48 10.48 -3.75
CA LEU A 80 8.52 11.00 -4.64
C LEU A 80 8.53 12.53 -4.74
N ASP A 81 7.45 13.19 -4.38
CA ASP A 81 7.30 14.65 -4.29
C ASP A 81 7.94 15.26 -3.04
N THR A 82 8.54 14.44 -2.16
CA THR A 82 9.20 14.87 -0.93
C THR A 82 10.71 14.79 -1.03
N ASN A 83 11.40 15.53 -0.16
CA ASN A 83 12.86 15.45 -0.02
C ASN A 83 13.33 14.25 0.82
N PHE A 84 12.42 13.39 1.30
CA PHE A 84 12.73 12.23 2.13
C PHE A 84 12.90 10.95 1.32
N CYS A 85 12.14 10.79 0.22
CA CYS A 85 12.01 9.56 -0.55
C CYS A 85 13.36 8.91 -0.88
N TYR A 86 14.28 9.65 -1.51
CA TYR A 86 15.56 9.08 -1.95
C TYR A 86 16.42 8.58 -0.79
N ARG A 87 16.34 9.27 0.38
CA ARG A 87 17.07 8.85 1.57
C ARG A 87 16.45 7.60 2.20
N ASP A 88 15.14 7.46 2.17
CA ASP A 88 14.48 6.25 2.64
C ASP A 88 14.96 5.05 1.84
N VAL A 89 15.00 5.17 0.51
CA VAL A 89 15.46 4.09 -0.36
C VAL A 89 16.94 3.79 -0.14
N VAL A 90 17.80 4.79 -0.24
CA VAL A 90 19.25 4.60 -0.19
C VAL A 90 19.69 4.10 1.18
N ASP A 91 19.31 4.81 2.25
CA ASP A 91 19.82 4.52 3.59
C ASP A 91 19.34 3.16 4.09
N VAL A 92 18.05 2.82 3.85
CA VAL A 92 17.50 1.52 4.29
C VAL A 92 18.06 0.38 3.47
N MET A 93 18.15 0.52 2.14
CA MET A 93 18.65 -0.55 1.28
C MET A 93 20.15 -0.82 1.47
N GLU A 94 20.95 0.20 1.78
CA GLU A 94 22.38 0.03 2.03
C GLU A 94 22.70 -0.50 3.43
N ASN A 95 21.84 -0.21 4.43
CA ASN A 95 22.15 -0.48 5.83
C ASN A 95 21.19 -1.46 6.54
N GLY A 96 20.03 -1.78 5.94
CA GLY A 96 19.01 -2.64 6.54
C GLY A 96 19.18 -4.14 6.26
N GLY A 97 20.32 -4.56 5.69
CA GLY A 97 20.61 -5.98 5.42
C GLY A 97 19.64 -6.63 4.42
N GLU A 98 19.56 -7.97 4.45
CA GLU A 98 18.77 -8.79 3.49
C GLU A 98 17.30 -9.01 3.91
N ARG A 99 16.89 -8.54 5.10
CA ARG A 99 15.60 -8.90 5.69
C ARG A 99 14.38 -8.20 5.07
N LEU A 100 14.58 -7.04 4.46
CA LEU A 100 13.50 -6.34 3.76
C LEU A 100 13.07 -7.16 2.52
N ASP A 101 11.77 -7.36 2.38
CA ASP A 101 11.17 -8.12 1.26
C ASP A 101 10.53 -7.21 0.21
N LEU A 102 9.86 -6.17 0.66
CA LEU A 102 9.00 -5.32 -0.15
C LEU A 102 9.25 -3.85 0.18
N MET A 103 9.05 -3.03 -0.82
CA MET A 103 9.02 -1.57 -0.72
C MET A 103 7.67 -1.08 -1.23
N MET A 104 6.91 -0.42 -0.37
CA MET A 104 5.64 0.18 -0.70
C MET A 104 5.86 1.62 -1.15
N ILE A 105 5.41 1.92 -2.36
CA ILE A 105 5.57 3.22 -3.01
C ILE A 105 4.21 3.93 -2.98
N PRO A 106 4.06 5.00 -2.19
CA PRO A 106 2.82 5.75 -2.09
C PRO A 106 2.64 6.71 -3.25
N LYS A 107 1.43 7.18 -3.46
CA LYS A 107 1.05 8.32 -4.31
C LYS A 107 1.54 8.22 -5.77
N VAL A 108 1.69 6.98 -6.29
CA VAL A 108 2.10 6.77 -7.69
C VAL A 108 1.13 7.44 -8.64
N GLY A 109 1.64 8.26 -9.56
CA GLY A 109 0.85 8.99 -10.53
C GLY A 109 1.05 8.53 -11.98
N VAL A 110 2.27 8.13 -12.30
CA VAL A 110 2.68 7.68 -13.65
C VAL A 110 3.67 6.53 -13.57
N SER A 111 3.85 5.78 -14.66
CA SER A 111 4.82 4.66 -14.71
C SER A 111 6.27 5.10 -14.46
N ALA A 112 6.60 6.35 -14.77
CA ALA A 112 7.93 6.92 -14.52
C ALA A 112 8.27 6.98 -13.02
N ASP A 113 7.29 7.13 -12.13
CA ASP A 113 7.50 7.13 -10.68
C ASP A 113 8.06 5.79 -10.24
N VAL A 114 7.45 4.71 -10.72
CA VAL A 114 7.88 3.34 -10.41
C VAL A 114 9.24 3.04 -11.04
N TYR A 115 9.44 3.46 -12.28
CA TYR A 115 10.71 3.28 -12.98
C TYR A 115 11.86 3.98 -12.27
N ALA A 116 11.66 5.20 -11.77
CA ALA A 116 12.70 5.94 -11.05
C ALA A 116 13.16 5.18 -9.79
N ILE A 117 12.22 4.64 -9.01
CA ILE A 117 12.55 3.83 -7.83
C ILE A 117 13.21 2.51 -8.22
N ASP A 118 12.73 1.85 -9.30
CA ASP A 118 13.34 0.59 -9.77
C ASP A 118 14.80 0.78 -10.17
N MET A 119 15.12 1.87 -10.88
CA MET A 119 16.50 2.16 -11.28
C MET A 119 17.40 2.40 -10.08
N LEU A 120 16.92 3.15 -9.08
CA LEU A 120 17.65 3.40 -7.85
C LEU A 120 17.89 2.10 -7.06
N VAL A 121 16.85 1.31 -6.84
CA VAL A 121 16.92 0.02 -6.15
C VAL A 121 17.84 -0.94 -6.88
N THR A 122 17.77 -1.02 -8.21
CA THR A 122 18.64 -1.88 -9.03
C THR A 122 20.12 -1.55 -8.88
N GLN A 123 20.46 -0.25 -8.83
CA GLN A 123 21.84 0.19 -8.62
C GLN A 123 22.35 -0.19 -7.22
N ILE A 124 21.50 0.01 -6.19
CA ILE A 124 21.87 -0.33 -4.81
C ILE A 124 22.02 -1.85 -4.65
N GLU A 125 21.09 -2.65 -5.17
CA GLU A 125 21.19 -4.12 -5.15
C GLU A 125 22.46 -4.63 -5.82
N SER A 126 22.85 -4.02 -6.94
CA SER A 126 24.09 -4.35 -7.63
C SER A 126 25.33 -4.00 -6.80
N ARG A 127 25.33 -2.82 -6.17
CA ARG A 127 26.44 -2.36 -5.30
C ARG A 127 26.59 -3.21 -4.06
N THR A 128 25.47 -3.52 -3.38
CA THR A 128 25.46 -4.29 -2.14
C THR A 128 25.55 -5.80 -2.38
N LYS A 129 25.49 -6.23 -3.64
CA LYS A 129 25.46 -7.65 -4.07
C LYS A 129 24.32 -8.42 -3.40
N ARG A 130 23.17 -7.76 -3.30
CA ARG A 130 21.97 -8.32 -2.66
C ARG A 130 21.46 -9.52 -3.46
N ASP A 131 21.33 -10.67 -2.80
CA ASP A 131 20.84 -11.91 -3.43
C ASP A 131 19.34 -11.86 -3.69
N LYS A 132 18.59 -11.36 -2.73
CA LYS A 132 17.13 -11.29 -2.77
C LYS A 132 16.67 -9.95 -3.34
N LYS A 133 16.03 -9.99 -4.51
CA LYS A 133 15.44 -8.79 -5.12
C LYS A 133 14.27 -8.25 -4.32
N ILE A 134 14.21 -6.95 -4.14
CA ILE A 134 13.09 -6.23 -3.54
C ILE A 134 11.90 -6.25 -4.50
N GLY A 135 10.72 -6.63 -3.99
CA GLY A 135 9.44 -6.45 -4.67
C GLY A 135 8.82 -5.08 -4.36
N PHE A 136 7.92 -4.62 -5.23
CA PHE A 136 7.20 -3.37 -5.04
C PHE A 136 5.72 -3.60 -4.76
N GLU A 137 5.21 -2.85 -3.82
CA GLU A 137 3.80 -2.63 -3.56
C GLU A 137 3.47 -1.20 -3.92
N LEU A 138 2.39 -0.96 -4.63
CA LEU A 138 2.00 0.38 -5.05
C LEU A 138 0.71 0.79 -4.37
N ILE A 139 0.67 2.00 -3.79
CA ILE A 139 -0.58 2.55 -3.28
C ILE A 139 -1.20 3.42 -4.39
N VAL A 140 -2.39 3.00 -4.82
CA VAL A 140 -3.22 3.71 -5.80
C VAL A 140 -4.15 4.64 -5.04
N GLU A 141 -3.77 5.90 -4.92
CA GLU A 141 -4.43 6.85 -4.03
C GLU A 141 -4.49 8.28 -4.60
N THR A 142 -4.29 8.40 -5.91
CA THR A 142 -4.43 9.68 -6.60
C THR A 142 -5.31 9.54 -7.85
N ALA A 143 -6.00 10.63 -8.24
CA ALA A 143 -6.75 10.66 -9.48
C ALA A 143 -5.86 10.37 -10.69
N MET A 144 -4.63 10.91 -10.68
CA MET A 144 -3.64 10.67 -11.73
C MET A 144 -3.21 9.21 -11.78
N GLY A 145 -2.93 8.60 -10.61
CA GLY A 145 -2.54 7.20 -10.50
C GLY A 145 -3.63 6.26 -11.00
N MET A 146 -4.87 6.52 -10.63
CA MET A 146 -6.01 5.75 -11.10
C MET A 146 -6.20 5.87 -12.62
N ALA A 147 -6.07 7.08 -13.17
CA ALA A 147 -6.20 7.31 -14.61
C ALA A 147 -5.09 6.62 -15.43
N ASN A 148 -3.89 6.47 -14.86
CA ASN A 148 -2.72 5.88 -15.51
C ASN A 148 -2.42 4.44 -15.09
N LEU A 149 -3.32 3.79 -14.34
CA LEU A 149 -3.05 2.54 -13.63
C LEU A 149 -2.53 1.41 -14.52
N ASP A 150 -3.04 1.29 -15.75
CA ASP A 150 -2.58 0.26 -16.69
C ASP A 150 -1.09 0.43 -17.05
N SER A 151 -0.68 1.66 -17.32
CA SER A 151 0.72 1.96 -17.62
C SER A 151 1.63 1.82 -16.39
N ILE A 152 1.13 2.21 -15.21
CA ILE A 152 1.82 2.05 -13.93
C ILE A 152 2.12 0.58 -13.66
N CYS A 153 1.13 -0.31 -13.84
CA CYS A 153 1.29 -1.76 -13.64
C CYS A 153 2.36 -2.39 -14.54
N SER A 154 2.71 -1.72 -15.63
CA SER A 154 3.77 -2.13 -16.56
C SER A 154 5.11 -1.45 -16.28
N GLY A 155 5.18 -0.51 -15.34
CA GLY A 155 6.35 0.36 -15.10
C GLY A 155 7.58 -0.37 -14.56
N SER A 156 7.40 -1.55 -13.93
CA SER A 156 8.51 -2.38 -13.43
C SER A 156 8.11 -3.85 -13.33
N GLY A 157 9.08 -4.72 -13.55
CA GLY A 157 8.95 -6.16 -13.28
C GLY A 157 8.91 -6.50 -11.79
N ARG A 158 9.23 -5.55 -10.89
CA ARG A 158 9.24 -5.73 -9.44
C ARG A 158 7.87 -5.59 -8.79
N ILE A 159 6.89 -5.02 -9.50
CA ILE A 159 5.55 -4.80 -8.93
C ILE A 159 4.90 -6.15 -8.63
N GLU A 160 4.50 -6.34 -7.36
CA GLU A 160 3.84 -7.56 -6.87
C GLU A 160 2.38 -7.32 -6.48
N SER A 161 2.04 -6.10 -6.01
CA SER A 161 0.70 -5.78 -5.52
C SER A 161 0.30 -4.32 -5.73
N LEU A 162 -1.02 -4.11 -5.75
CA LEU A 162 -1.69 -2.82 -5.69
C LEU A 162 -2.48 -2.73 -4.40
N HIS A 163 -2.41 -1.60 -3.73
CA HIS A 163 -3.14 -1.27 -2.52
C HIS A 163 -4.01 -0.05 -2.77
N PHE A 164 -5.21 0.01 -2.21
CA PHE A 164 -6.07 1.18 -2.37
C PHE A 164 -5.95 2.12 -1.17
N GLY A 165 -5.58 3.38 -1.42
CA GLY A 165 -5.46 4.40 -0.39
C GLY A 165 -6.68 5.32 -0.35
N TYR A 166 -7.68 4.98 0.47
CA TYR A 166 -8.99 5.66 0.52
C TYR A 166 -8.90 7.16 0.81
N ALA A 167 -8.16 7.55 1.84
CA ALA A 167 -8.12 8.94 2.32
C ALA A 167 -7.50 9.88 1.30
N ASP A 168 -6.31 9.53 0.80
CA ASP A 168 -5.62 10.34 -0.21
C ASP A 168 -6.36 10.33 -1.54
N TYR A 169 -6.97 9.20 -1.92
CA TYR A 169 -7.81 9.15 -3.12
C TYR A 169 -9.00 10.09 -3.00
N ALA A 170 -9.74 10.06 -1.88
CA ALA A 170 -10.87 10.95 -1.64
C ALA A 170 -10.45 12.43 -1.72
N ALA A 171 -9.33 12.78 -1.11
CA ALA A 171 -8.76 14.12 -1.17
C ALA A 171 -8.38 14.51 -2.62
N SER A 172 -7.70 13.60 -3.35
CA SER A 172 -7.25 13.82 -4.71
C SER A 172 -8.39 14.07 -5.69
N VAL A 173 -9.51 13.34 -5.57
CA VAL A 173 -10.70 13.51 -6.38
C VAL A 173 -11.70 14.53 -5.79
N ARG A 174 -11.33 15.20 -4.70
CA ARG A 174 -12.13 16.23 -4.00
C ARG A 174 -13.48 15.73 -3.52
N MET A 175 -13.54 14.53 -2.96
CA MET A 175 -14.74 14.02 -2.30
C MET A 175 -15.07 14.84 -1.06
N ARG A 176 -16.36 14.94 -0.73
CA ARG A 176 -16.79 15.61 0.51
C ARG A 176 -16.51 14.79 1.75
N THR A 177 -16.44 13.47 1.61
CA THR A 177 -16.12 12.56 2.71
C THR A 177 -14.67 12.10 2.62
N THR A 178 -14.03 12.02 3.78
CA THR A 178 -12.74 11.38 3.98
C THR A 178 -12.85 10.16 4.90
N ASN A 179 -14.08 9.76 5.26
CA ASN A 179 -14.30 8.58 6.08
C ASN A 179 -13.82 7.34 5.32
N VAL A 180 -12.93 6.61 5.95
CA VAL A 180 -12.41 5.34 5.43
C VAL A 180 -13.35 4.23 5.86
N GLY A 181 -14.12 3.72 4.91
CA GLY A 181 -15.14 2.70 5.16
C GLY A 181 -16.53 3.28 5.50
N GLY A 182 -17.52 2.41 5.49
CA GLY A 182 -18.91 2.73 5.82
C GLY A 182 -19.68 3.49 4.71
N PRO A 183 -21.01 3.55 4.82
CA PRO A 183 -21.85 4.26 3.88
C PRO A 183 -21.70 5.78 4.05
N ASN A 184 -21.73 6.49 2.93
CA ASN A 184 -21.81 7.95 2.95
C ASN A 184 -23.27 8.38 2.90
N PRO A 185 -23.77 9.12 3.90
CA PRO A 185 -25.18 9.57 3.94
C PRO A 185 -25.55 10.49 2.77
N ASP A 186 -24.57 11.14 2.15
CA ASP A 186 -24.78 12.02 0.98
C ASP A 186 -24.74 11.26 -0.35
N TYR A 187 -24.48 9.94 -0.34
CA TYR A 187 -24.35 9.13 -1.54
C TYR A 187 -25.34 7.97 -1.55
N ALA A 188 -26.62 8.33 -1.56
CA ALA A 188 -27.73 7.39 -1.59
C ALA A 188 -28.71 7.76 -2.70
N ILE A 189 -29.49 6.77 -3.13
CA ILE A 189 -30.62 6.96 -4.06
C ILE A 189 -31.90 6.47 -3.41
N LEU A 190 -33.00 7.09 -3.80
CA LEU A 190 -34.34 6.63 -3.42
C LEU A 190 -34.90 5.72 -4.51
N THR A 191 -35.55 4.64 -4.08
CA THR A 191 -36.32 3.78 -5.01
C THR A 191 -37.46 4.55 -5.64
N HIS A 192 -38.08 3.97 -6.69
CA HIS A 192 -39.36 4.46 -7.18
C HIS A 192 -40.43 4.42 -6.07
N GLU A 193 -41.42 5.28 -6.20
CA GLU A 193 -42.57 5.25 -5.28
C GLU A 193 -43.29 3.91 -5.34
N SER A 194 -43.64 3.38 -4.17
CA SER A 194 -44.46 2.19 -3.98
C SER A 194 -45.50 2.46 -2.89
N PRO A 195 -46.54 1.63 -2.77
CA PRO A 195 -47.54 1.76 -1.68
C PRO A 195 -46.91 1.72 -0.28
N GLU A 196 -45.76 1.04 -0.13
CA GLU A 196 -44.99 0.91 1.11
C GLU A 196 -44.04 2.09 1.35
N GLY A 197 -43.98 3.03 0.39
CA GLY A 197 -43.06 4.16 0.43
C GLY A 197 -41.78 3.91 -0.38
N ARG A 198 -40.86 4.89 -0.30
CA ARG A 198 -39.58 4.85 -0.97
C ARG A 198 -38.49 4.36 0.00
N LEU A 199 -37.63 3.50 -0.48
CA LEU A 199 -36.48 3.02 0.27
C LEU A 199 -35.21 3.77 -0.13
N THR A 200 -34.31 3.96 0.82
CA THR A 200 -32.96 4.49 0.58
C THR A 200 -32.02 3.34 0.27
N HIS A 201 -31.33 3.44 -0.87
CA HIS A 201 -30.22 2.56 -1.20
C HIS A 201 -28.92 3.35 -1.11
N TRP A 202 -28.01 2.83 -0.33
CA TRP A 202 -26.66 3.38 -0.21
C TRP A 202 -25.83 2.91 -1.38
N ASN A 203 -25.18 3.83 -2.08
CA ASN A 203 -24.21 3.50 -3.12
C ASN A 203 -22.84 3.31 -2.48
N ASP A 204 -22.06 2.40 -3.07
CA ASP A 204 -20.66 2.24 -2.74
C ASP A 204 -19.82 3.26 -3.53
N LEU A 205 -19.26 4.25 -2.83
CA LEU A 205 -18.39 5.28 -3.40
C LEU A 205 -17.12 4.69 -4.03
N TRP A 206 -16.67 3.57 -3.51
CA TRP A 206 -15.39 2.95 -3.82
C TRP A 206 -15.49 1.89 -4.92
N HIS A 207 -16.71 1.53 -5.28
CA HIS A 207 -16.95 0.44 -6.25
C HIS A 207 -16.18 0.63 -7.56
N ASN A 208 -16.23 1.83 -8.15
CA ASN A 208 -15.57 2.08 -9.43
C ASN A 208 -14.04 1.97 -9.34
N PRO A 209 -13.33 2.70 -8.46
CA PRO A 209 -11.88 2.63 -8.39
C PRO A 209 -11.38 1.24 -7.95
N ILE A 210 -12.05 0.57 -7.00
CA ILE A 210 -11.67 -0.78 -6.58
C ILE A 210 -11.87 -1.79 -7.72
N SER A 211 -12.96 -1.70 -8.47
CA SER A 211 -13.20 -2.57 -9.63
C SER A 211 -12.14 -2.38 -10.71
N GLN A 212 -11.78 -1.13 -11.03
CA GLN A 212 -10.69 -0.84 -11.98
C GLN A 212 -9.36 -1.43 -11.49
N MET A 213 -9.02 -1.21 -10.22
CA MET A 213 -7.81 -1.75 -9.63
C MET A 213 -7.79 -3.28 -9.68
N ALA A 214 -8.91 -3.94 -9.39
CA ALA A 214 -9.03 -5.40 -9.45
C ALA A 214 -8.83 -5.93 -10.88
N ILE A 215 -9.46 -5.31 -11.88
CA ILE A 215 -9.34 -5.71 -13.29
C ILE A 215 -7.89 -5.57 -13.75
N LEU A 216 -7.27 -4.41 -13.52
CA LEU A 216 -5.92 -4.14 -14.00
C LEU A 216 -4.87 -4.93 -13.21
N GLY A 217 -5.04 -5.08 -11.92
CA GLY A 217 -4.17 -5.94 -11.11
C GLY A 217 -4.19 -7.39 -11.63
N ARG A 218 -5.37 -7.95 -11.91
CA ARG A 218 -5.49 -9.30 -12.47
C ARG A 218 -4.92 -9.40 -13.88
N LYS A 219 -5.14 -8.39 -14.74
CA LYS A 219 -4.53 -8.33 -16.09
C LYS A 219 -3.00 -8.44 -16.02
N HIS A 220 -2.38 -7.79 -15.05
CA HIS A 220 -0.93 -7.74 -14.89
C HIS A 220 -0.35 -8.81 -13.96
N GLY A 221 -1.18 -9.72 -13.43
CA GLY A 221 -0.75 -10.79 -12.51
C GLY A 221 -0.31 -10.26 -11.15
N LEU A 222 -0.93 -9.18 -10.66
CA LEU A 222 -0.63 -8.55 -9.38
C LEU A 222 -1.66 -8.98 -8.32
N ARG A 223 -1.22 -9.04 -7.06
CA ARG A 223 -2.15 -9.10 -5.92
C ARG A 223 -2.88 -7.76 -5.83
N VAL A 224 -4.13 -7.80 -5.42
CA VAL A 224 -4.94 -6.61 -5.19
C VAL A 224 -5.38 -6.64 -3.74
N ILE A 225 -4.99 -5.63 -3.00
CA ILE A 225 -5.16 -5.50 -1.56
C ILE A 225 -6.11 -4.33 -1.31
N ASP A 226 -7.12 -4.58 -0.52
CA ASP A 226 -8.05 -3.54 -0.08
C ASP A 226 -7.35 -2.54 0.85
N GLY A 227 -7.96 -1.38 1.04
CA GLY A 227 -7.42 -0.36 1.94
C GLY A 227 -7.72 -0.66 3.41
N PRO A 228 -7.19 0.16 4.33
CA PRO A 228 -7.44 -0.01 5.75
C PRO A 228 -8.88 0.37 6.12
N PHE A 229 -9.44 -0.32 7.13
CA PHE A 229 -10.62 0.14 7.84
C PHE A 229 -10.19 1.18 8.89
N GLY A 230 -10.77 2.38 8.83
CA GLY A 230 -10.27 3.53 9.59
C GLY A 230 -10.68 3.55 11.07
N ASP A 231 -11.81 2.92 11.42
CA ASP A 231 -12.30 2.90 12.80
C ASP A 231 -11.94 1.59 13.49
N PHE A 232 -10.73 1.53 14.05
CA PHE A 232 -10.25 0.36 14.81
C PHE A 232 -10.99 0.16 16.16
N SER A 233 -11.90 1.07 16.55
CA SER A 233 -12.76 0.93 17.72
C SER A 233 -14.10 0.26 17.41
N ASP A 234 -14.41 0.05 16.12
CA ASP A 234 -15.63 -0.60 15.64
C ASP A 234 -15.35 -1.98 15.01
N PRO A 235 -15.25 -3.04 15.84
CA PRO A 235 -15.01 -4.39 15.33
C PRO A 235 -16.17 -4.96 14.51
N ASP A 236 -17.38 -4.51 14.76
CA ASP A 236 -18.57 -4.98 14.02
C ASP A 236 -18.58 -4.38 12.61
N GLY A 237 -18.26 -3.09 12.48
CA GLY A 237 -18.07 -2.44 11.18
C GLY A 237 -16.92 -3.03 10.38
N TYR A 238 -15.82 -3.45 11.05
CA TYR A 238 -14.71 -4.13 10.40
C TYR A 238 -15.10 -5.51 9.82
N ASN A 239 -16.04 -6.22 10.49
CA ASN A 239 -16.46 -7.55 10.09
C ASN A 239 -17.62 -7.55 9.08
N ALA A 240 -18.29 -6.43 8.90
CA ALA A 240 -19.43 -6.29 7.98
C ALA A 240 -18.99 -6.07 6.54
#